data_d8899bfdb1e6719c4aca520bb4443600
#
_entry.id   d8899bfdb1e6719c4aca520bb4443600
#
_cell.length_a   1.000
_cell.length_b   1.000
_cell.length_c   1.000
_cell.angle_alpha   90.00
_cell.angle_beta   90.00
_cell.angle_gamma   90.00
#
_symmetry.space_group_name_H-M   'P 1'
#
loop_
_entity.id
_entity.type
_entity.pdbx_description
1 polymer ?
#
loop_
_entity_poly.entity_id
_entity_poly.type
_entity_poly.pdbx_seq_one_letter_code
_entity_poly.pdbx_strand_id
1 'polypeptide(L)'
;MGFLKSLFNGKVETPEEKKKEEESRNFDVLKYDGVKALRLGESAHAVELFTRALEMQDDLEVRDYLSQALIHVNRLDEAYEQLQQLAAAEPENVQLLVRMTDVAYMLEDYDRMEELCERAMLIDKDNPMLMVLYARACIGRGDLVNAVAMLTRAITMREDNGDARLLRGEMLLEMGDVESADEDAKWLDDHSSGVEEVLMLSARIEERKGNHEKAVEYYDQVVKANPFHAAAFKERGAVRLAIGDKEGAEADMRSYLELNPEGMDEVTGEYSAEGKEDIGRQVEQAYRNSNPFGLG
;
A
#
# COMPACT_ATOMS: atom_id res chain seq x y z
N MET A 1 -2.83 75.71 -16.10
CA MET A 1 -2.00 75.06 -15.07
C MET A 1 -2.87 74.13 -14.22
N GLY A 2 -3.30 73.00 -14.76
CA GLY A 2 -4.18 72.06 -14.07
C GLY A 2 -3.90 70.57 -14.37
N PHE A 3 -2.94 70.29 -15.24
CA PHE A 3 -2.70 68.90 -15.75
C PHE A 3 -1.57 68.13 -15.06
N LEU A 4 -0.81 68.75 -14.15
CA LEU A 4 0.32 68.15 -13.50
C LEU A 4 0.05 67.73 -12.04
N LYS A 5 -1.18 67.94 -11.49
CA LYS A 5 -1.52 67.51 -10.12
C LYS A 5 -2.12 66.12 -10.01
N SER A 6 -2.45 65.43 -11.11
CA SER A 6 -2.98 64.08 -11.05
C SER A 6 -1.93 62.94 -11.17
N LEU A 7 -0.66 63.30 -11.38
CA LEU A 7 0.43 62.34 -11.58
C LEU A 7 1.18 62.00 -10.29
N PHE A 8 0.86 62.62 -9.16
CA PHE A 8 1.52 62.41 -7.85
C PHE A 8 0.56 62.09 -6.70
N ASN A 9 -0.63 61.58 -7.00
CA ASN A 9 -1.45 60.93 -5.96
C ASN A 9 -1.11 59.43 -5.94
N GLY A 10 0.15 59.10 -5.71
CA GLY A 10 0.51 57.81 -5.15
C GLY A 10 -0.20 57.75 -3.77
N LYS A 11 -1.14 56.80 -3.60
CA LYS A 11 -1.70 56.51 -2.26
C LYS A 11 -0.51 56.37 -1.34
N VAL A 12 -0.38 57.23 -0.35
CA VAL A 12 0.58 57.04 0.74
C VAL A 12 0.04 55.91 1.57
N GLU A 13 0.60 54.73 1.37
CA GLU A 13 0.24 53.54 2.14
C GLU A 13 0.43 53.82 3.63
N THR A 14 -0.56 53.45 4.41
CA THR A 14 -0.49 53.52 5.86
C THR A 14 0.52 52.49 6.38
N PRO A 15 1.10 52.70 7.60
CA PRO A 15 1.98 51.69 8.18
C PRO A 15 1.34 50.32 8.33
N GLU A 16 0.03 50.23 8.51
CA GLU A 16 -0.74 49.00 8.59
C GLU A 16 -0.88 48.30 7.18
N GLU A 17 -1.11 49.08 6.11
CA GLU A 17 -1.14 48.57 4.76
C GLU A 17 0.21 47.98 4.34
N LYS A 18 1.33 48.67 4.66
CA LYS A 18 2.68 48.17 4.40
C LYS A 18 3.00 46.90 5.16
N LYS A 19 2.60 46.79 6.42
CA LYS A 19 2.78 45.59 7.23
C LYS A 19 2.01 44.42 6.66
N LYS A 20 0.75 44.64 6.26
CA LYS A 20 -0.08 43.60 5.64
C LYS A 20 0.47 43.14 4.29
N GLU A 21 1.01 44.02 3.47
CA GLU A 21 1.67 43.69 2.20
C GLU A 21 2.96 42.88 2.44
N GLU A 22 3.76 43.23 3.46
CA GLU A 22 4.95 42.46 3.84
C GLU A 22 4.60 41.05 4.35
N GLU A 23 3.56 40.93 5.18
CA GLU A 23 3.05 39.65 5.67
C GLU A 23 2.56 38.77 4.50
N SER A 24 1.76 39.31 3.57
CA SER A 24 1.30 38.61 2.37
C SER A 24 2.49 38.15 1.51
N ARG A 25 3.47 39.01 1.30
CA ARG A 25 4.67 38.69 0.54
C ARG A 25 5.48 37.58 1.21
N ASN A 26 5.61 37.62 2.53
CA ASN A 26 6.31 36.56 3.28
C ASN A 26 5.58 35.22 3.19
N PHE A 27 4.25 35.22 3.26
CA PHE A 27 3.42 34.03 3.03
C PHE A 27 3.67 33.43 1.64
N ASP A 28 3.61 34.26 0.59
CA ASP A 28 3.82 33.82 -0.79
C ASP A 28 5.23 33.22 -1.00
N VAL A 29 6.25 33.80 -0.37
CA VAL A 29 7.62 33.26 -0.40
C VAL A 29 7.69 31.89 0.24
N LEU A 30 7.11 31.73 1.46
CA LEU A 30 7.10 30.44 2.14
C LEU A 30 6.34 29.37 1.35
N LYS A 31 5.19 29.72 0.77
CA LYS A 31 4.40 28.82 -0.08
C LYS A 31 5.21 28.39 -1.31
N TYR A 32 5.82 29.33 -2.03
CA TYR A 32 6.62 29.05 -3.21
C TYR A 32 7.85 28.20 -2.91
N ASP A 33 8.62 28.54 -1.87
CA ASP A 33 9.80 27.80 -1.45
C ASP A 33 9.42 26.40 -0.96
N GLY A 34 8.29 26.24 -0.26
CA GLY A 34 7.74 24.95 0.15
C GLY A 34 7.40 24.05 -1.07
N VAL A 35 6.72 24.59 -2.08
CA VAL A 35 6.41 23.85 -3.31
C VAL A 35 7.70 23.47 -4.06
N LYS A 36 8.69 24.34 -4.09
CA LYS A 36 10.00 24.05 -4.67
C LYS A 36 10.71 22.93 -3.92
N ALA A 37 10.75 22.98 -2.58
CA ALA A 37 11.35 21.96 -1.74
C ALA A 37 10.68 20.60 -1.96
N LEU A 38 9.34 20.55 -2.01
CA LEU A 38 8.57 19.35 -2.28
C LEU A 38 8.93 18.72 -3.63
N ARG A 39 9.05 19.55 -4.69
CA ARG A 39 9.45 19.09 -6.04
C ARG A 39 10.89 18.56 -6.10
N LEU A 40 11.77 19.04 -5.23
CA LEU A 40 13.16 18.58 -5.10
C LEU A 40 13.30 17.32 -4.22
N GLY A 41 12.18 16.82 -3.64
CA GLY A 41 12.19 15.70 -2.71
C GLY A 41 12.62 16.06 -1.29
N GLU A 42 12.79 17.37 -0.99
CA GLU A 42 13.15 17.89 0.34
C GLU A 42 11.90 18.00 1.24
N SER A 43 11.17 16.88 1.37
CA SER A 43 9.84 16.86 1.99
C SER A 43 9.83 17.33 3.44
N ALA A 44 10.88 17.03 4.23
CA ALA A 44 10.99 17.53 5.60
C ALA A 44 11.09 19.07 5.65
N HIS A 45 11.88 19.67 4.75
CA HIS A 45 11.99 21.13 4.66
C HIS A 45 10.68 21.75 4.15
N ALA A 46 10.00 21.11 3.20
CA ALA A 46 8.68 21.53 2.73
C ALA A 46 7.65 21.59 3.88
N VAL A 47 7.64 20.59 4.78
CA VAL A 47 6.78 20.57 5.98
C VAL A 47 7.04 21.83 6.83
N GLU A 48 8.29 22.18 7.12
CA GLU A 48 8.62 23.36 7.90
C GLU A 48 8.11 24.67 7.25
N LEU A 49 8.32 24.80 5.94
CA LEU A 49 7.91 25.99 5.20
C LEU A 49 6.38 26.13 5.16
N PHE A 50 5.65 25.04 4.85
CA PHE A 50 4.20 25.07 4.81
C PHE A 50 3.57 25.28 6.19
N THR A 51 4.14 24.69 7.24
CA THR A 51 3.68 24.91 8.62
C THR A 51 3.77 26.39 8.99
N ARG A 52 4.92 27.03 8.70
CA ARG A 52 5.11 28.45 8.94
C ARG A 52 4.19 29.32 8.08
N ALA A 53 3.90 28.92 6.83
CA ALA A 53 2.94 29.63 6.00
C ALA A 53 1.53 29.59 6.61
N LEU A 54 1.10 28.43 7.12
CA LEU A 54 -0.21 28.26 7.77
C LEU A 54 -0.33 28.98 9.10
N GLU A 55 0.78 29.22 9.83
CA GLU A 55 0.81 30.09 11.03
C GLU A 55 0.49 31.56 10.67
N MET A 56 0.82 31.98 9.44
CA MET A 56 0.55 33.34 8.98
C MET A 56 -0.85 33.50 8.40
N GLN A 57 -1.29 32.54 7.61
CA GLN A 57 -2.59 32.55 6.92
C GLN A 57 -3.09 31.15 6.70
N ASP A 58 -4.35 30.90 7.04
CA ASP A 58 -5.04 29.65 6.68
C ASP A 58 -5.32 29.62 5.17
N ASP A 59 -4.76 28.63 4.46
CA ASP A 59 -4.85 28.49 3.00
C ASP A 59 -4.97 27.01 2.65
N LEU A 60 -6.07 26.66 1.98
CA LEU A 60 -6.38 25.26 1.63
C LEU A 60 -5.34 24.65 0.69
N GLU A 61 -4.78 25.43 -0.23
CA GLU A 61 -3.74 24.94 -1.13
C GLU A 61 -2.44 24.61 -0.38
N VAL A 62 -2.06 25.45 0.59
CA VAL A 62 -0.90 25.16 1.47
C VAL A 62 -1.16 23.93 2.33
N ARG A 63 -2.39 23.73 2.84
CA ARG A 63 -2.77 22.50 3.54
C ARG A 63 -2.66 21.27 2.66
N ASP A 64 -3.05 21.38 1.40
CA ASP A 64 -2.93 20.28 0.45
C ASP A 64 -1.46 19.89 0.23
N TYR A 65 -0.58 20.86 -0.03
CA TYR A 65 0.86 20.60 -0.15
C TYR A 65 1.47 20.07 1.16
N LEU A 66 1.05 20.61 2.31
CA LEU A 66 1.51 20.11 3.61
C LEU A 66 1.13 18.65 3.82
N SER A 67 -0.11 18.26 3.50
CA SER A 67 -0.54 16.87 3.61
C SER A 67 0.32 15.92 2.76
N GLN A 68 0.65 16.34 1.54
CA GLN A 68 1.54 15.57 0.65
C GLN A 68 2.95 15.45 1.24
N ALA A 69 3.52 16.55 1.72
CA ALA A 69 4.85 16.56 2.33
C ALA A 69 4.90 15.67 3.58
N LEU A 70 3.86 15.70 4.42
CA LEU A 70 3.73 14.89 5.62
C LEU A 70 3.63 13.39 5.30
N ILE A 71 2.88 13.00 4.25
CA ILE A 71 2.84 11.61 3.76
C ILE A 71 4.25 11.16 3.35
N HIS A 72 4.98 11.96 2.59
CA HIS A 72 6.33 11.62 2.14
C HIS A 72 7.34 11.43 3.28
N VAL A 73 7.14 12.09 4.41
CA VAL A 73 7.99 11.92 5.61
C VAL A 73 7.39 10.97 6.64
N ASN A 74 6.36 10.22 6.26
CA ASN A 74 5.66 9.22 7.09
C ASN A 74 5.06 9.80 8.40
N ARG A 75 4.67 11.09 8.39
CA ARG A 75 3.91 11.73 9.49
C ARG A 75 2.41 11.63 9.19
N LEU A 76 1.89 10.41 9.24
CA LEU A 76 0.59 10.06 8.66
C LEU A 76 -0.59 10.65 9.44
N ASP A 77 -0.53 10.68 10.78
CA ASP A 77 -1.60 11.29 11.60
C ASP A 77 -1.75 12.78 11.30
N GLU A 78 -0.64 13.50 11.20
CA GLU A 78 -0.66 14.92 10.87
C GLU A 78 -1.12 15.18 9.44
N ALA A 79 -0.74 14.30 8.50
CA ALA A 79 -1.25 14.36 7.13
C ALA A 79 -2.77 14.19 7.11
N TYR A 80 -3.28 13.22 7.87
CA TYR A 80 -4.71 12.97 8.00
C TYR A 80 -5.47 14.18 8.56
N GLU A 81 -4.93 14.85 9.58
CA GLU A 81 -5.51 16.07 10.13
C GLU A 81 -5.62 17.19 9.07
N GLN A 82 -4.58 17.39 8.22
CA GLN A 82 -4.66 18.37 7.14
C GLN A 82 -5.73 17.98 6.11
N LEU A 83 -5.80 16.71 5.73
CA LEU A 83 -6.81 16.19 4.82
C LEU A 83 -8.24 16.33 5.38
N GLN A 84 -8.44 16.16 6.69
CA GLN A 84 -9.73 16.42 7.35
C GLN A 84 -10.19 17.88 7.21
N GLN A 85 -9.27 18.83 7.34
CA GLN A 85 -9.59 20.24 7.15
C GLN A 85 -10.00 20.55 5.70
N LEU A 86 -9.32 19.93 4.75
CA LEU A 86 -9.68 20.02 3.34
C LEU A 86 -11.05 19.38 3.05
N ALA A 87 -11.31 18.20 3.62
CA ALA A 87 -12.59 17.50 3.45
C ALA A 87 -13.77 18.22 4.13
N ALA A 88 -13.51 19.03 5.16
CA ALA A 88 -14.53 19.89 5.75
C ALA A 88 -14.91 21.06 4.82
N ALA A 89 -13.96 21.56 4.03
CA ALA A 89 -14.21 22.61 3.04
C ALA A 89 -14.83 22.04 1.74
N GLU A 90 -14.47 20.82 1.36
CA GLU A 90 -14.91 20.15 0.12
C GLU A 90 -15.47 18.76 0.42
N PRO A 91 -16.65 18.62 1.08
CA PRO A 91 -17.15 17.34 1.58
C PRO A 91 -17.55 16.33 0.49
N GLU A 92 -17.78 16.78 -0.73
CA GLU A 92 -18.14 15.94 -1.88
C GLU A 92 -16.95 15.65 -2.81
N ASN A 93 -15.73 16.02 -2.40
CA ASN A 93 -14.53 15.76 -3.19
C ASN A 93 -14.07 14.30 -2.99
N VAL A 94 -14.48 13.42 -3.93
CA VAL A 94 -14.14 11.99 -3.92
C VAL A 94 -12.63 11.75 -3.90
N GLN A 95 -11.85 12.55 -4.65
CA GLN A 95 -10.39 12.40 -4.70
C GLN A 95 -9.74 12.65 -3.33
N LEU A 96 -10.28 13.58 -2.57
CA LEU A 96 -9.81 13.87 -1.22
C LEU A 96 -10.15 12.74 -0.26
N LEU A 97 -11.36 12.17 -0.36
CA LEU A 97 -11.75 10.99 0.41
C LEU A 97 -10.86 9.79 0.07
N VAL A 98 -10.51 9.57 -1.20
CA VAL A 98 -9.57 8.52 -1.62
C VAL A 98 -8.20 8.73 -0.98
N ARG A 99 -7.64 9.94 -1.01
CA ARG A 99 -6.35 10.22 -0.34
C ARG A 99 -6.40 9.98 1.16
N MET A 100 -7.51 10.32 1.81
CA MET A 100 -7.72 10.00 3.24
C MET A 100 -7.78 8.49 3.46
N THR A 101 -8.41 7.74 2.55
CA THR A 101 -8.46 6.27 2.56
C THR A 101 -7.05 5.67 2.42
N ASP A 102 -6.21 6.22 1.53
CA ASP A 102 -4.84 5.76 1.37
C ASP A 102 -4.01 5.99 2.65
N VAL A 103 -4.18 7.15 3.30
CA VAL A 103 -3.51 7.42 4.58
C VAL A 103 -4.04 6.50 5.69
N ALA A 104 -5.34 6.24 5.75
CA ALA A 104 -5.93 5.30 6.71
C ALA A 104 -5.40 3.86 6.49
N TYR A 105 -5.21 3.45 5.24
CA TYR A 105 -4.56 2.17 4.90
C TYR A 105 -3.12 2.10 5.40
N MET A 106 -2.33 3.17 5.18
CA MET A 106 -0.94 3.25 5.69
C MET A 106 -0.84 3.25 7.22
N LEU A 107 -1.90 3.70 7.90
CA LEU A 107 -2.04 3.65 9.36
C LEU A 107 -2.61 2.32 9.87
N GLU A 108 -2.97 1.40 8.96
CA GLU A 108 -3.67 0.15 9.26
C GLU A 108 -5.02 0.38 10.00
N ASP A 109 -5.61 1.58 9.85
CA ASP A 109 -6.92 1.94 10.41
C ASP A 109 -8.04 1.56 9.42
N TYR A 110 -8.31 0.27 9.37
CA TYR A 110 -9.26 -0.29 8.40
C TYR A 110 -10.71 0.10 8.69
N ASP A 111 -11.07 0.40 9.92
CA ASP A 111 -12.40 0.92 10.26
C ASP A 111 -12.62 2.31 9.66
N ARG A 112 -11.65 3.19 9.84
CA ARG A 112 -11.66 4.54 9.22
C ARG A 112 -11.63 4.46 7.69
N MET A 113 -10.87 3.52 7.15
CA MET A 113 -10.80 3.26 5.71
C MET A 113 -12.17 2.88 5.15
N GLU A 114 -12.91 2.00 5.84
CA GLU A 114 -14.26 1.59 5.47
C GLU A 114 -15.24 2.77 5.45
N GLU A 115 -15.28 3.56 6.54
CA GLU A 115 -16.15 4.74 6.64
C GLU A 115 -15.90 5.75 5.50
N LEU A 116 -14.64 5.99 5.14
CA LEU A 116 -14.27 6.89 4.04
C LEU A 116 -14.71 6.36 2.68
N CYS A 117 -14.55 5.04 2.46
CA CYS A 117 -15.03 4.40 1.24
C CYS A 117 -16.55 4.47 1.13
N GLU A 118 -17.28 4.23 2.21
CA GLU A 118 -18.74 4.37 2.22
C GLU A 118 -19.19 5.79 1.85
N ARG A 119 -18.56 6.80 2.45
CA ARG A 119 -18.84 8.19 2.11
C ARG A 119 -18.54 8.50 0.65
N ALA A 120 -17.41 8.03 0.12
CA ALA A 120 -17.05 8.22 -1.28
C ALA A 120 -18.05 7.51 -2.23
N MET A 121 -18.50 6.30 -1.88
CA MET A 121 -19.49 5.55 -2.67
C MET A 121 -20.89 6.15 -2.59
N LEU A 122 -21.25 6.96 -1.60
CA LEU A 122 -22.50 7.74 -1.62
C LEU A 122 -22.48 8.82 -2.71
N ILE A 123 -21.31 9.33 -3.07
CA ILE A 123 -21.12 10.37 -4.10
C ILE A 123 -20.95 9.71 -5.47
N ASP A 124 -20.08 8.70 -5.57
CA ASP A 124 -19.76 7.99 -6.82
C ASP A 124 -19.98 6.47 -6.65
N LYS A 125 -21.24 6.05 -6.84
CA LYS A 125 -21.72 4.69 -6.53
C LYS A 125 -21.10 3.59 -7.40
N ASP A 126 -20.77 3.95 -8.62
CA ASP A 126 -20.42 2.98 -9.68
C ASP A 126 -18.93 3.06 -10.01
N ASN A 127 -18.12 3.55 -9.08
CA ASN A 127 -16.68 3.64 -9.21
C ASN A 127 -16.01 2.32 -8.78
N PRO A 128 -15.46 1.53 -9.73
CA PRO A 128 -14.82 0.24 -9.40
C PRO A 128 -13.60 0.40 -8.50
N MET A 129 -12.89 1.54 -8.55
CA MET A 129 -11.75 1.80 -7.68
C MET A 129 -12.17 1.90 -6.21
N LEU A 130 -13.29 2.59 -5.92
CA LEU A 130 -13.82 2.69 -4.55
C LEU A 130 -14.22 1.32 -4.01
N MET A 131 -14.76 0.44 -4.85
CA MET A 131 -15.10 -0.93 -4.47
C MET A 131 -13.87 -1.75 -4.11
N VAL A 132 -12.75 -1.59 -4.84
CA VAL A 132 -11.47 -2.23 -4.52
C VAL A 132 -10.90 -1.69 -3.20
N LEU A 133 -10.96 -0.37 -2.97
CA LEU A 133 -10.51 0.23 -1.71
C LEU A 133 -11.35 -0.26 -0.52
N TYR A 134 -12.67 -0.33 -0.67
CA TYR A 134 -13.55 -0.90 0.34
C TYR A 134 -13.21 -2.37 0.63
N ALA A 135 -12.97 -3.16 -0.42
CA ALA A 135 -12.57 -4.56 -0.27
C ALA A 135 -11.24 -4.69 0.50
N ARG A 136 -10.27 -3.81 0.25
CA ARG A 136 -9.01 -3.78 1.03
C ARG A 136 -9.24 -3.47 2.51
N ALA A 137 -10.19 -2.58 2.84
CA ALA A 137 -10.60 -2.34 4.22
C ALA A 137 -11.20 -3.59 4.86
N CYS A 138 -12.11 -4.28 4.15
CA CYS A 138 -12.68 -5.55 4.58
C CYS A 138 -11.61 -6.63 4.81
N ILE A 139 -10.62 -6.75 3.92
CA ILE A 139 -9.49 -7.69 4.05
C ILE A 139 -8.71 -7.39 5.33
N GLY A 140 -8.34 -6.13 5.56
CA GLY A 140 -7.61 -5.74 6.77
C GLY A 140 -8.36 -6.03 8.07
N ARG A 141 -9.71 -6.06 8.02
CA ARG A 141 -10.59 -6.44 9.15
C ARG A 141 -10.88 -7.94 9.23
N GLY A 142 -10.40 -8.74 8.28
CA GLY A 142 -10.68 -10.17 8.18
C GLY A 142 -12.07 -10.51 7.64
N ASP A 143 -12.80 -9.55 7.08
CA ASP A 143 -14.12 -9.75 6.47
C ASP A 143 -13.99 -10.15 4.99
N LEU A 144 -13.53 -11.38 4.78
CA LEU A 144 -13.26 -11.90 3.43
C LEU A 144 -14.54 -12.01 2.57
N VAL A 145 -15.69 -12.25 3.20
CA VAL A 145 -16.97 -12.39 2.47
C VAL A 145 -17.37 -11.08 1.79
N ASN A 146 -17.34 -9.98 2.53
CA ASN A 146 -17.64 -8.66 1.99
C ASN A 146 -16.56 -8.20 1.00
N ALA A 147 -15.28 -8.53 1.26
CA ALA A 147 -14.19 -8.26 0.32
C ALA A 147 -14.45 -8.90 -1.05
N VAL A 148 -14.74 -10.22 -1.09
CA VAL A 148 -15.04 -10.95 -2.33
C VAL A 148 -16.29 -10.38 -3.03
N ALA A 149 -17.32 -10.01 -2.29
CA ALA A 149 -18.53 -9.41 -2.86
C ALA A 149 -18.22 -8.07 -3.57
N MET A 150 -17.44 -7.20 -2.93
CA MET A 150 -17.06 -5.90 -3.50
C MET A 150 -16.11 -6.04 -4.69
N LEU A 151 -15.14 -6.95 -4.62
CA LEU A 151 -14.25 -7.24 -5.76
C LEU A 151 -15.02 -7.80 -6.94
N THR A 152 -16.00 -8.68 -6.70
CA THR A 152 -16.88 -9.21 -7.75
C THR A 152 -17.68 -8.09 -8.41
N ARG A 153 -18.20 -7.15 -7.63
CA ARG A 153 -18.90 -5.99 -8.16
C ARG A 153 -17.95 -5.09 -9.00
N ALA A 154 -16.73 -4.84 -8.51
CA ALA A 154 -15.72 -4.07 -9.23
C ALA A 154 -15.37 -4.70 -10.59
N ILE A 155 -15.22 -6.03 -10.63
CA ILE A 155 -14.96 -6.80 -11.85
C ILE A 155 -16.15 -6.74 -12.81
N THR A 156 -17.39 -6.83 -12.29
CA THR A 156 -18.60 -6.72 -13.13
C THR A 156 -18.71 -5.36 -13.80
N MET A 157 -18.24 -4.29 -13.13
CA MET A 157 -18.26 -2.94 -13.69
C MET A 157 -17.09 -2.68 -14.64
N ARG A 158 -15.96 -3.32 -14.41
CA ARG A 158 -14.77 -3.23 -15.26
C ARG A 158 -14.13 -4.61 -15.38
N GLU A 159 -14.49 -5.31 -16.45
CA GLU A 159 -14.09 -6.71 -16.69
C GLU A 159 -12.58 -6.93 -16.82
N ASP A 160 -11.84 -5.89 -17.23
CA ASP A 160 -10.38 -5.89 -17.37
C ASP A 160 -9.63 -5.47 -16.09
N ASN A 161 -10.32 -5.44 -14.94
CA ASN A 161 -9.71 -5.11 -13.65
C ASN A 161 -8.88 -6.26 -13.08
N GLY A 162 -7.61 -6.35 -13.50
CA GLY A 162 -6.67 -7.37 -13.05
C GLY A 162 -6.40 -7.32 -11.54
N ASP A 163 -6.25 -6.11 -10.97
CA ASP A 163 -6.01 -5.94 -9.53
C ASP A 163 -7.16 -6.50 -8.68
N ALA A 164 -8.40 -6.24 -9.10
CA ALA A 164 -9.57 -6.78 -8.40
C ALA A 164 -9.65 -8.30 -8.50
N ARG A 165 -9.26 -8.89 -9.65
CA ARG A 165 -9.22 -10.34 -9.82
C ARG A 165 -8.12 -10.99 -8.98
N LEU A 166 -6.93 -10.37 -8.93
CA LEU A 166 -5.83 -10.87 -8.11
C LEU A 166 -6.24 -10.92 -6.63
N LEU A 167 -6.72 -9.80 -6.10
CA LEU A 167 -7.20 -9.74 -4.72
C LEU A 167 -8.34 -10.73 -4.46
N ARG A 168 -9.30 -10.87 -5.41
CA ARG A 168 -10.40 -11.81 -5.25
C ARG A 168 -9.92 -13.25 -5.25
N GLY A 169 -9.02 -13.60 -6.16
CA GLY A 169 -8.42 -14.93 -6.24
C GLY A 169 -7.68 -15.32 -4.96
N GLU A 170 -6.92 -14.39 -4.36
CA GLU A 170 -6.26 -14.59 -3.07
C GLU A 170 -7.27 -14.83 -1.93
N MET A 171 -8.32 -14.00 -1.84
CA MET A 171 -9.35 -14.15 -0.81
C MET A 171 -10.17 -15.43 -0.97
N LEU A 172 -10.53 -15.79 -2.21
CA LEU A 172 -11.22 -17.04 -2.50
C LEU A 172 -10.37 -18.25 -2.10
N LEU A 173 -9.06 -18.21 -2.40
CA LEU A 173 -8.14 -19.26 -2.01
C LEU A 173 -8.02 -19.38 -0.47
N GLU A 174 -7.98 -18.25 0.25
CA GLU A 174 -7.98 -18.23 1.70
C GLU A 174 -9.28 -18.81 2.29
N MET A 175 -10.42 -18.52 1.68
CA MET A 175 -11.72 -19.09 2.04
C MET A 175 -11.86 -20.56 1.65
N GLY A 176 -10.92 -21.12 0.90
CA GLY A 176 -10.93 -22.52 0.42
C GLY A 176 -11.72 -22.75 -0.86
N ASP A 177 -12.19 -21.70 -1.54
CA ASP A 177 -12.83 -21.80 -2.86
C ASP A 177 -11.75 -21.82 -3.97
N VAL A 178 -11.10 -22.98 -4.07
CA VAL A 178 -9.96 -23.17 -4.98
C VAL A 178 -10.39 -23.07 -6.45
N GLU A 179 -11.60 -23.52 -6.78
CA GLU A 179 -12.13 -23.49 -8.14
C GLU A 179 -12.32 -22.06 -8.64
N SER A 180 -12.97 -21.21 -7.85
CA SER A 180 -13.18 -19.81 -8.23
C SER A 180 -11.87 -19.01 -8.23
N ALA A 181 -10.94 -19.31 -7.33
CA ALA A 181 -9.60 -18.72 -7.34
C ALA A 181 -8.83 -19.07 -8.63
N ASP A 182 -8.94 -20.33 -9.09
CA ASP A 182 -8.31 -20.83 -10.31
C ASP A 182 -8.88 -20.17 -11.59
N GLU A 183 -10.17 -19.84 -11.59
CA GLU A 183 -10.79 -19.07 -12.70
C GLU A 183 -10.17 -17.66 -12.80
N ASP A 184 -9.99 -16.98 -11.68
CA ASP A 184 -9.34 -15.66 -11.65
C ASP A 184 -7.87 -15.76 -12.05
N ALA A 185 -7.13 -16.74 -11.54
CA ALA A 185 -5.72 -16.94 -11.88
C ALA A 185 -5.51 -17.24 -13.39
N LYS A 186 -6.37 -18.05 -13.99
CA LYS A 186 -6.33 -18.32 -15.43
C LYS A 186 -6.59 -17.07 -16.26
N TRP A 187 -7.60 -16.30 -15.88
CA TRP A 187 -7.87 -15.04 -16.55
C TRP A 187 -6.65 -14.08 -16.47
N LEU A 188 -6.01 -14.01 -15.30
CA LEU A 188 -4.82 -13.18 -15.08
C LEU A 188 -3.63 -13.69 -15.91
N ASP A 189 -3.41 -14.99 -16.00
CA ASP A 189 -2.32 -15.56 -16.82
C ASP A 189 -2.50 -15.25 -18.30
N ASP A 190 -3.75 -15.30 -18.81
CA ASP A 190 -4.06 -14.93 -20.19
C ASP A 190 -3.84 -13.45 -20.51
N HIS A 191 -3.94 -12.55 -19.51
CA HIS A 191 -3.88 -11.10 -19.71
C HIS A 191 -2.60 -10.46 -19.15
N SER A 192 -1.91 -11.10 -18.24
CA SER A 192 -0.76 -10.58 -17.47
C SER A 192 0.25 -11.69 -17.17
N SER A 193 0.54 -12.54 -18.14
CA SER A 193 1.44 -13.68 -17.95
C SER A 193 2.81 -13.26 -17.45
N GLY A 194 3.34 -14.01 -16.49
CA GLY A 194 4.67 -13.80 -15.93
C GLY A 194 4.75 -12.70 -14.87
N VAL A 195 3.64 -12.08 -14.49
CA VAL A 195 3.58 -11.19 -13.33
C VAL A 195 3.78 -11.99 -12.05
N GLU A 196 4.63 -11.53 -11.17
CA GLU A 196 5.13 -12.24 -9.99
C GLU A 196 3.99 -12.65 -9.05
N GLU A 197 3.05 -11.73 -8.78
CA GLU A 197 1.90 -11.98 -7.93
C GLU A 197 0.94 -13.01 -8.53
N VAL A 198 0.77 -13.02 -9.84
CA VAL A 198 -0.06 -14.01 -10.56
C VAL A 198 0.57 -15.39 -10.49
N LEU A 199 1.90 -15.48 -10.66
CA LEU A 199 2.63 -16.75 -10.53
C LEU A 199 2.55 -17.28 -9.09
N MET A 200 2.64 -16.41 -8.08
CA MET A 200 2.48 -16.78 -6.66
C MET A 200 1.08 -17.33 -6.38
N LEU A 201 0.03 -16.64 -6.87
CA LEU A 201 -1.35 -17.11 -6.72
C LEU A 201 -1.53 -18.47 -7.40
N SER A 202 -1.02 -18.65 -8.64
CA SER A 202 -1.10 -19.90 -9.37
C SER A 202 -0.37 -21.04 -8.65
N ALA A 203 0.80 -20.77 -8.08
CA ALA A 203 1.56 -21.74 -7.29
C ALA A 203 0.77 -22.24 -6.07
N ARG A 204 0.20 -21.31 -5.30
CA ARG A 204 -0.63 -21.61 -4.12
C ARG A 204 -1.90 -22.38 -4.47
N ILE A 205 -2.52 -22.06 -5.60
CA ILE A 205 -3.69 -22.81 -6.13
C ILE A 205 -3.30 -24.26 -6.46
N GLU A 206 -2.19 -24.47 -7.17
CA GLU A 206 -1.76 -25.82 -7.52
C GLU A 206 -1.33 -26.62 -6.28
N GLU A 207 -0.76 -25.98 -5.28
CA GLU A 207 -0.48 -26.59 -3.97
C GLU A 207 -1.78 -27.06 -3.29
N ARG A 208 -2.81 -26.21 -3.25
CA ARG A 208 -4.12 -26.56 -2.66
C ARG A 208 -4.83 -27.68 -3.43
N LYS A 209 -4.59 -27.81 -4.73
CA LYS A 209 -5.06 -28.95 -5.55
C LYS A 209 -4.26 -30.23 -5.33
N GLY A 210 -3.13 -30.17 -4.61
CA GLY A 210 -2.20 -31.29 -4.44
C GLY A 210 -1.26 -31.52 -5.64
N ASN A 211 -1.19 -30.59 -6.59
CA ASN A 211 -0.31 -30.66 -7.77
C ASN A 211 1.06 -30.04 -7.43
N HIS A 212 1.76 -30.64 -6.48
CA HIS A 212 2.97 -30.09 -5.89
C HIS A 212 4.09 -29.82 -6.89
N GLU A 213 4.32 -30.70 -7.86
CA GLU A 213 5.34 -30.51 -8.89
C GLU A 213 5.06 -29.25 -9.71
N LYS A 214 3.79 -29.00 -10.06
CA LYS A 214 3.38 -27.83 -10.81
C LYS A 214 3.47 -26.56 -9.96
N ALA A 215 3.17 -26.64 -8.67
CA ALA A 215 3.39 -25.54 -7.73
C ALA A 215 4.88 -25.13 -7.69
N VAL A 216 5.80 -26.12 -7.62
CA VAL A 216 7.24 -25.86 -7.69
C VAL A 216 7.64 -25.18 -8.99
N GLU A 217 7.08 -25.59 -10.14
CA GLU A 217 7.34 -24.96 -11.45
C GLU A 217 6.94 -23.48 -11.47
N TYR A 218 5.81 -23.11 -10.86
CA TYR A 218 5.41 -21.70 -10.73
C TYR A 218 6.33 -20.93 -9.81
N TYR A 219 6.66 -21.46 -8.65
CA TYR A 219 7.64 -20.82 -7.73
C TYR A 219 9.02 -20.70 -8.38
N ASP A 220 9.46 -21.66 -9.19
CA ASP A 220 10.72 -21.57 -9.95
C ASP A 220 10.71 -20.39 -10.92
N GLN A 221 9.58 -20.08 -11.54
CA GLN A 221 9.43 -18.90 -12.38
C GLN A 221 9.55 -17.61 -11.56
N VAL A 222 8.91 -17.56 -10.38
CA VAL A 222 9.01 -16.39 -9.46
C VAL A 222 10.46 -16.14 -9.06
N VAL A 223 11.15 -17.15 -8.52
CA VAL A 223 12.54 -16.95 -8.04
C VAL A 223 13.53 -16.70 -9.19
N LYS A 224 13.21 -17.15 -10.39
CA LYS A 224 14.00 -16.84 -11.59
C LYS A 224 13.82 -15.38 -12.02
N ALA A 225 12.60 -14.86 -11.95
CA ALA A 225 12.28 -13.47 -12.29
C ALA A 225 12.79 -12.51 -11.19
N ASN A 226 12.60 -12.88 -9.92
CA ASN A 226 13.00 -12.10 -8.75
C ASN A 226 13.76 -12.98 -7.73
N PRO A 227 15.10 -13.04 -7.82
CA PRO A 227 15.91 -13.79 -6.87
C PRO A 227 15.88 -13.26 -5.41
N PHE A 228 15.21 -12.13 -5.17
CA PHE A 228 15.07 -11.52 -3.85
C PHE A 228 13.65 -11.72 -3.25
N HIS A 229 12.81 -12.53 -3.88
CA HIS A 229 11.46 -12.81 -3.39
C HIS A 229 11.48 -13.85 -2.26
N ALA A 230 11.71 -13.39 -1.02
CA ALA A 230 11.88 -14.27 0.15
C ALA A 230 10.69 -15.24 0.34
N ALA A 231 9.43 -14.76 0.21
CA ALA A 231 8.26 -15.60 0.37
C ALA A 231 8.20 -16.75 -0.64
N ALA A 232 8.64 -16.56 -1.89
CA ALA A 232 8.66 -17.63 -2.88
C ALA A 232 9.63 -18.75 -2.51
N PHE A 233 10.80 -18.44 -1.96
CA PHE A 233 11.71 -19.46 -1.42
C PHE A 233 11.08 -20.22 -0.26
N LYS A 234 10.47 -19.52 0.71
CA LYS A 234 9.82 -20.13 1.87
C LYS A 234 8.71 -21.10 1.42
N GLU A 235 7.81 -20.65 0.56
CA GLU A 235 6.65 -21.44 0.09
C GLU A 235 7.11 -22.61 -0.80
N ARG A 236 8.04 -22.39 -1.75
CA ARG A 236 8.62 -23.49 -2.57
C ARG A 236 9.31 -24.54 -1.73
N GLY A 237 10.08 -24.12 -0.75
CA GLY A 237 10.76 -25.02 0.17
C GLY A 237 9.79 -25.88 0.97
N ALA A 238 8.65 -25.34 1.40
CA ALA A 238 7.59 -26.10 2.06
C ALA A 238 7.01 -27.17 1.14
N VAL A 239 6.71 -26.83 -0.11
CA VAL A 239 6.21 -27.79 -1.12
C VAL A 239 7.25 -28.86 -1.43
N ARG A 240 8.53 -28.49 -1.62
CA ARG A 240 9.64 -29.44 -1.84
C ARG A 240 9.79 -30.43 -0.69
N LEU A 241 9.66 -29.94 0.55
CA LEU A 241 9.70 -30.82 1.72
C LEU A 241 8.53 -31.81 1.71
N ALA A 242 7.34 -31.37 1.36
CA ALA A 242 6.14 -32.23 1.27
C ALA A 242 6.27 -33.34 0.23
N ILE A 243 6.96 -33.11 -0.90
CA ILE A 243 7.25 -34.13 -1.92
C ILE A 243 8.53 -34.94 -1.64
N GLY A 244 9.23 -34.68 -0.52
CA GLY A 244 10.43 -35.41 -0.12
C GLY A 244 11.75 -34.89 -0.69
N ASP A 245 11.75 -33.76 -1.42
CA ASP A 245 12.96 -33.07 -1.88
C ASP A 245 13.59 -32.26 -0.74
N LYS A 246 14.26 -32.96 0.17
CA LYS A 246 14.89 -32.37 1.36
C LYS A 246 16.04 -31.42 1.00
N GLU A 247 16.85 -31.77 0.01
CA GLU A 247 17.99 -30.96 -0.43
C GLU A 247 17.53 -29.61 -1.01
N GLY A 248 16.50 -29.64 -1.85
CA GLY A 248 15.88 -28.45 -2.41
C GLY A 248 15.21 -27.59 -1.34
N ALA A 249 14.52 -28.20 -0.38
CA ALA A 249 13.90 -27.48 0.74
C ALA A 249 14.94 -26.78 1.65
N GLU A 250 16.07 -27.46 1.95
CA GLU A 250 17.16 -26.86 2.72
C GLU A 250 17.81 -25.69 1.98
N ALA A 251 18.01 -25.81 0.67
CA ALA A 251 18.55 -24.75 -0.16
C ALA A 251 17.61 -23.52 -0.18
N ASP A 252 16.32 -23.74 -0.32
CA ASP A 252 15.32 -22.68 -0.31
C ASP A 252 15.22 -21.99 1.05
N MET A 253 15.22 -22.74 2.15
CA MET A 253 15.22 -22.16 3.49
C MET A 253 16.47 -21.31 3.75
N ARG A 254 17.63 -21.74 3.26
CA ARG A 254 18.86 -20.95 3.36
C ARG A 254 18.72 -19.62 2.62
N SER A 255 18.21 -19.64 1.37
CA SER A 255 17.97 -18.43 0.61
C SER A 255 16.96 -17.51 1.29
N TYR A 256 15.88 -18.07 1.85
CA TYR A 256 14.89 -17.30 2.63
C TYR A 256 15.55 -16.58 3.83
N LEU A 257 16.37 -17.27 4.62
CA LEU A 257 17.04 -16.71 5.81
C LEU A 257 18.11 -15.67 5.44
N GLU A 258 18.80 -15.85 4.32
CA GLU A 258 19.75 -14.85 3.80
C GLU A 258 19.05 -13.55 3.42
N LEU A 259 17.83 -13.65 2.85
CA LEU A 259 17.01 -12.51 2.45
C LEU A 259 16.22 -11.89 3.62
N ASN A 260 15.96 -12.67 4.67
CA ASN A 260 15.18 -12.25 5.83
C ASN A 260 15.92 -12.64 7.14
N PRO A 261 16.99 -11.93 7.52
CA PRO A 261 17.78 -12.25 8.71
C PRO A 261 16.98 -12.19 10.02
N GLU A 262 15.94 -11.35 10.10
CA GLU A 262 15.05 -11.27 11.27
C GLU A 262 14.21 -12.54 11.45
N GLY A 263 13.93 -13.26 10.37
CA GLY A 263 13.27 -14.57 10.41
C GLY A 263 14.11 -15.68 11.10
N MET A 264 15.38 -15.41 11.36
CA MET A 264 16.21 -16.34 12.15
C MET A 264 15.71 -16.51 13.59
N ASP A 265 15.18 -15.47 14.22
CA ASP A 265 14.67 -15.52 15.59
C ASP A 265 13.40 -16.37 15.72
N GLU A 266 12.62 -16.49 14.64
CA GLU A 266 11.45 -17.38 14.56
C GLU A 266 11.84 -18.86 14.40
N VAL A 267 13.05 -19.13 13.86
CA VAL A 267 13.56 -20.47 13.53
C VAL A 267 14.51 -21.01 14.60
N THR A 268 15.16 -20.14 15.38
CA THR A 268 16.17 -20.52 16.36
C THR A 268 15.61 -20.65 17.77
N GLY A 269 15.18 -21.86 18.14
CA GLY A 269 15.40 -22.31 19.51
C GLY A 269 16.87 -22.77 19.65
N GLU A 270 17.73 -21.97 20.29
CA GLU A 270 19.10 -22.28 20.66
C GLU A 270 20.02 -22.92 19.60
N TYR A 271 20.74 -22.10 18.83
CA TYR A 271 21.88 -22.52 18.04
C TYR A 271 23.06 -22.83 18.98
N SER A 272 23.32 -24.11 19.31
CA SER A 272 24.62 -24.54 19.82
C SER A 272 25.48 -25.08 18.67
N ALA A 273 26.73 -24.66 18.62
CA ALA A 273 27.70 -24.90 17.54
C ALA A 273 28.13 -26.38 17.34
N GLU A 274 27.44 -27.37 17.86
CA GLU A 274 27.85 -28.77 17.90
C GLU A 274 27.05 -29.76 17.04
N GLY A 275 26.12 -29.31 16.19
CA GLY A 275 25.24 -30.29 15.53
C GLY A 275 24.99 -30.07 14.04
N LYS A 276 25.91 -30.46 13.15
CA LYS A 276 25.64 -30.57 11.71
C LYS A 276 24.56 -31.62 11.34
N GLU A 277 24.15 -32.48 12.28
CA GLU A 277 23.11 -33.50 12.07
C GLU A 277 21.69 -33.01 12.36
N ASP A 278 21.51 -31.79 12.88
CA ASP A 278 20.23 -31.30 13.33
C ASP A 278 19.57 -30.27 12.43
N ILE A 279 20.24 -29.79 11.37
CA ILE A 279 19.71 -28.77 10.42
C ILE A 279 18.45 -29.31 9.73
N GLY A 280 18.44 -30.58 9.32
CA GLY A 280 17.27 -31.19 8.68
C GLY A 280 16.03 -31.22 9.60
N ARG A 281 16.20 -31.49 10.91
CA ARG A 281 15.10 -31.45 11.88
C ARG A 281 14.65 -30.03 12.18
N GLN A 282 15.59 -29.09 12.25
CA GLN A 282 15.29 -27.68 12.50
C GLN A 282 14.54 -27.05 11.30
N VAL A 283 14.93 -27.37 10.06
CA VAL A 283 14.23 -26.98 8.85
C VAL A 283 12.81 -27.57 8.82
N GLU A 284 12.66 -28.86 9.14
CA GLU A 284 11.34 -29.51 9.22
C GLU A 284 10.47 -28.88 10.30
N GLN A 285 11.07 -28.54 11.47
CA GLN A 285 10.36 -27.89 12.57
C GLN A 285 10.00 -26.44 12.24
N ALA A 286 10.85 -25.70 11.53
CA ALA A 286 10.59 -24.37 11.04
C ALA A 286 9.41 -24.36 10.05
N TYR A 287 9.38 -25.30 9.10
CA TYR A 287 8.24 -25.43 8.19
C TYR A 287 6.97 -25.86 8.90
N ARG A 288 7.01 -26.73 9.91
CA ARG A 288 5.85 -27.09 10.72
C ARG A 288 5.31 -25.92 11.56
N ASN A 289 6.22 -25.13 12.16
CA ASN A 289 5.83 -23.97 12.99
C ASN A 289 5.34 -22.77 12.14
N SER A 290 5.85 -22.64 10.93
CA SER A 290 5.45 -21.57 9.99
C SER A 290 4.31 -22.00 9.06
N ASN A 291 3.69 -23.17 9.30
CA ASN A 291 2.62 -23.70 8.44
C ASN A 291 1.33 -22.86 8.58
N PRO A 292 1.08 -21.86 7.73
CA PRO A 292 -0.12 -21.03 7.79
C PRO A 292 -1.38 -21.82 7.39
N PHE A 293 -1.22 -23.04 6.85
CA PHE A 293 -2.31 -23.80 6.22
C PHE A 293 -2.69 -25.09 6.96
N GLY A 294 -2.06 -25.42 8.12
CA GLY A 294 -2.50 -26.52 8.97
C GLY A 294 -2.46 -27.92 8.31
N LEU A 295 -1.59 -28.10 7.32
CA LEU A 295 -1.38 -29.41 6.69
C LEU A 295 -0.48 -30.25 7.60
N GLY A 296 -1.09 -30.99 8.53
CA GLY A 296 -0.48 -31.97 9.41
C GLY A 296 -1.06 -33.34 9.17
#